data_ee3493d772a1cb16429c2a24906f56f2
#
_entry.id   ee3493d772a1cb16429c2a24906f56f2
#
_cell.length_a   1.000
_cell.length_b   1.000
_cell.length_c   1.000
_cell.angle_alpha   90.00
_cell.angle_beta   90.00
_cell.angle_gamma   90.00
#
_symmetry.space_group_name_H-M   'P 1'
#
loop_
_entity.id
_entity.type
_entity.pdbx_description
1 polymer ?
#
loop_
_entity_poly.entity_id
_entity_poly.type
_entity_poly.pdbx_seq_one_letter_code
_entity_poly.pdbx_strand_id
1 'polypeptide(L)'
;DRTLMDHGGGKPVPIRENLDMQEILIQQEVKRHWASVYDYVTKMLHVSGIDEVVADELAIFPGMEEICSLLYINQYVREETYDVVLVDCAPTGESLRFISIPTTLDWYMSKVFKLERRVMKVARPLLRGVTGVPLPEDEMFVNIETLFNSLRGIDSVLRDAEMTTVRLVTNPEKMVLKETQRAFMYFCLYGLTVDAVIINRILPDDADGEFMEAWRKTQQGYLANIEEFFASVPI
;
A
#
# COMPACT_ATOMS: atom_id res chain seq x y z
N ASP A 1 -14.23 2.18 -17.61
CA ASP A 1 -14.37 0.72 -17.48
C ASP A 1 -13.62 -0.11 -18.54
N ARG A 2 -13.33 0.44 -19.74
CA ARG A 2 -12.47 -0.24 -20.71
C ARG A 2 -10.97 -0.06 -20.43
N THR A 3 -10.61 1.00 -19.75
CA THR A 3 -9.22 1.35 -19.39
C THR A 3 -8.63 0.42 -18.34
N LEU A 4 -9.46 -0.13 -17.46
CA LEU A 4 -9.05 -1.08 -16.41
C LEU A 4 -8.73 -2.49 -16.95
N MET A 5 -9.04 -2.77 -18.23
CA MET A 5 -8.79 -4.08 -18.84
C MET A 5 -7.57 -4.14 -19.76
N ASP A 6 -7.00 -3.00 -20.15
CA ASP A 6 -5.80 -2.97 -20.98
C ASP A 6 -4.58 -2.75 -20.09
N HIS A 7 -4.22 -3.83 -19.43
CA HIS A 7 -3.12 -3.88 -18.46
C HIS A 7 -1.82 -3.52 -19.17
N GLY A 8 -1.36 -2.29 -19.01
CA GLY A 8 -0.05 -1.83 -19.51
C GLY A 8 1.14 -2.60 -18.91
N GLY A 9 0.89 -3.82 -18.39
CA GLY A 9 1.90 -4.67 -17.79
C GLY A 9 2.61 -4.00 -16.61
N GLY A 10 1.86 -3.28 -15.77
CA GLY A 10 2.41 -2.53 -14.63
C GLY A 10 3.13 -1.24 -15.04
N LYS A 11 3.07 -0.81 -16.30
CA LYS A 11 3.66 0.44 -16.79
C LYS A 11 2.61 1.54 -16.91
N PRO A 12 3.00 2.82 -16.77
CA PRO A 12 2.11 3.94 -17.03
C PRO A 12 1.56 3.89 -18.46
N VAL A 13 0.25 4.08 -18.59
CA VAL A 13 -0.47 4.12 -19.87
C VAL A 13 -1.12 5.50 -20.02
N PRO A 14 -0.87 6.25 -21.10
CA PRO A 14 -1.48 7.53 -21.33
C PRO A 14 -2.99 7.37 -21.58
N ILE A 15 -3.81 8.07 -20.77
CA ILE A 15 -5.28 8.07 -20.88
C ILE A 15 -5.76 9.33 -21.58
N ARG A 16 -5.11 10.45 -21.29
CA ARG A 16 -5.36 11.76 -21.87
C ARG A 16 -4.04 12.52 -21.99
N GLU A 17 -4.09 13.65 -22.67
CA GLU A 17 -2.99 14.62 -22.61
C GLU A 17 -2.71 14.98 -21.14
N ASN A 18 -1.45 14.84 -20.73
CA ASN A 18 -0.98 15.10 -19.36
C ASN A 18 -1.61 14.19 -18.27
N LEU A 19 -2.14 13.01 -18.61
CA LEU A 19 -2.67 12.07 -17.64
C LEU A 19 -2.31 10.63 -18.00
N ASP A 20 -1.46 10.03 -17.21
CA ASP A 20 -1.15 8.61 -17.26
C ASP A 20 -1.84 7.86 -16.11
N MET A 21 -2.18 6.61 -16.35
CA MET A 21 -2.67 5.69 -15.34
C MET A 21 -1.74 4.48 -15.26
N GLN A 22 -1.47 4.03 -14.06
CA GLN A 22 -0.71 2.80 -13.80
C GLN A 22 -1.48 1.92 -12.83
N GLU A 23 -1.64 0.64 -13.21
CA GLU A 23 -2.10 -0.40 -12.32
C GLU A 23 -0.91 -1.25 -11.90
N ILE A 24 -0.75 -1.48 -10.59
CA ILE A 24 0.36 -2.26 -10.07
C ILE A 24 -0.05 -3.72 -10.01
N LEU A 25 0.59 -4.53 -10.86
CA LEU A 25 0.34 -5.97 -10.95
C LEU A 25 1.37 -6.72 -10.11
N ILE A 26 0.98 -7.12 -8.90
CA ILE A 26 1.88 -7.73 -7.91
C ILE A 26 2.71 -8.88 -8.46
N GLN A 27 2.12 -9.74 -9.28
CA GLN A 27 2.81 -10.90 -9.85
C GLN A 27 3.98 -10.53 -10.78
N GLN A 28 3.87 -9.40 -11.48
CA GLN A 28 4.92 -8.90 -12.35
C GLN A 28 6.00 -8.18 -11.55
N GLU A 29 5.60 -7.40 -10.55
CA GLU A 29 6.50 -6.65 -9.69
C GLU A 29 7.33 -7.57 -8.80
N VAL A 30 6.74 -8.64 -8.27
CA VAL A 30 7.45 -9.68 -7.52
C VAL A 30 8.56 -10.29 -8.38
N LYS A 31 8.29 -10.65 -9.62
CA LYS A 31 9.30 -11.18 -10.54
C LYS A 31 10.39 -10.16 -10.87
N ARG A 32 10.06 -8.88 -10.93
CA ARG A 32 11.01 -7.81 -11.27
C ARG A 32 11.92 -7.42 -10.10
N HIS A 33 11.37 -7.26 -8.91
CA HIS A 33 12.07 -6.69 -7.76
C HIS A 33 12.41 -7.70 -6.66
N TRP A 34 11.71 -8.83 -6.62
CA TRP A 34 11.78 -9.82 -5.56
C TRP A 34 12.15 -11.22 -6.03
N ALA A 35 12.61 -11.40 -7.26
CA ALA A 35 12.85 -12.72 -7.85
C ALA A 35 13.66 -13.64 -6.92
N SER A 36 14.77 -13.18 -6.36
CA SER A 36 15.62 -13.98 -5.47
C SER A 36 14.96 -14.35 -4.13
N VAL A 37 14.11 -13.46 -3.59
CA VAL A 37 13.34 -13.73 -2.37
C VAL A 37 12.23 -14.73 -2.67
N TYR A 38 11.51 -14.50 -3.76
CA TYR A 38 10.46 -15.37 -4.26
C TYR A 38 10.99 -16.80 -4.50
N ASP A 39 12.08 -16.95 -5.27
CA ASP A 39 12.72 -18.23 -5.55
C ASP A 39 13.19 -18.95 -4.28
N TYR A 40 13.69 -18.21 -3.31
CA TYR A 40 14.10 -18.78 -2.03
C TYR A 40 12.90 -19.31 -1.24
N VAL A 41 11.83 -18.53 -1.13
CA VAL A 41 10.62 -18.92 -0.40
C VAL A 41 9.94 -20.10 -1.08
N THR A 42 9.78 -20.06 -2.41
CA THR A 42 9.22 -21.17 -3.19
C THR A 42 10.02 -22.45 -2.98
N LYS A 43 11.36 -22.40 -3.06
CA LYS A 43 12.22 -23.56 -2.77
C LYS A 43 12.04 -24.09 -1.34
N MET A 44 11.92 -23.21 -0.35
CA MET A 44 11.67 -23.60 1.04
C MET A 44 10.33 -24.33 1.18
N LEU A 45 9.28 -23.82 0.55
CA LEU A 45 7.95 -24.42 0.58
C LEU A 45 7.92 -25.78 -0.12
N HIS A 46 8.63 -25.94 -1.25
CA HIS A 46 8.80 -27.23 -1.93
C HIS A 46 9.49 -28.28 -1.06
N VAL A 47 10.59 -27.91 -0.40
CA VAL A 47 11.30 -28.83 0.53
C VAL A 47 10.39 -29.22 1.69
N SER A 48 9.44 -28.38 2.06
CA SER A 48 8.42 -28.67 3.08
C SER A 48 7.25 -29.51 2.58
N GLY A 49 7.28 -29.96 1.31
CA GLY A 49 6.26 -30.83 0.72
C GLY A 49 5.02 -30.13 0.20
N ILE A 50 5.08 -28.81 0.00
CA ILE A 50 3.98 -28.01 -0.55
C ILE A 50 4.02 -28.09 -2.09
N ASP A 51 2.84 -28.27 -2.70
CA ASP A 51 2.69 -28.30 -4.16
C ASP A 51 3.17 -26.99 -4.81
N GLU A 52 3.71 -27.07 -6.02
CA GLU A 52 4.32 -25.95 -6.74
C GLU A 52 3.35 -24.75 -6.90
N VAL A 53 2.11 -25.02 -7.30
CA VAL A 53 1.10 -23.98 -7.52
C VAL A 53 0.76 -23.26 -6.20
N VAL A 54 0.62 -24.03 -5.12
CA VAL A 54 0.33 -23.49 -3.79
C VAL A 54 1.54 -22.74 -3.23
N ALA A 55 2.76 -23.24 -3.50
CA ALA A 55 3.98 -22.57 -3.08
C ALA A 55 4.15 -21.21 -3.77
N ASP A 56 3.81 -21.12 -5.05
CA ASP A 56 3.84 -19.87 -5.81
C ASP A 56 2.86 -18.83 -5.28
N GLU A 57 1.66 -19.22 -4.89
CA GLU A 57 0.69 -18.32 -4.27
C GLU A 57 1.12 -17.89 -2.86
N LEU A 58 1.64 -18.81 -2.05
CA LEU A 58 2.12 -18.52 -0.69
C LEU A 58 3.41 -17.69 -0.66
N ALA A 59 4.18 -17.67 -1.74
CA ALA A 59 5.38 -16.84 -1.86
C ALA A 59 5.08 -15.35 -2.05
N ILE A 60 3.82 -14.98 -2.32
CA ILE A 60 3.37 -13.59 -2.35
C ILE A 60 2.97 -13.17 -0.93
N PHE A 61 3.81 -12.37 -0.29
CA PHE A 61 3.55 -11.90 1.07
C PHE A 61 2.52 -10.76 1.11
N PRO A 62 1.65 -10.73 2.12
CA PRO A 62 0.80 -9.56 2.38
C PRO A 62 1.66 -8.29 2.57
N GLY A 63 1.30 -7.21 1.90
CA GLY A 63 2.04 -5.94 1.95
C GLY A 63 3.01 -5.72 0.78
N MET A 64 3.20 -6.70 -0.11
CA MET A 64 4.06 -6.52 -1.28
C MET A 64 3.49 -5.51 -2.27
N GLU A 65 2.17 -5.44 -2.42
CA GLU A 65 1.51 -4.48 -3.30
C GLU A 65 1.74 -3.06 -2.82
N GLU A 66 1.60 -2.82 -1.52
CA GLU A 66 1.85 -1.55 -0.90
C GLU A 66 3.33 -1.13 -1.02
N ILE A 67 4.25 -2.09 -0.87
CA ILE A 67 5.69 -1.82 -1.06
C ILE A 67 5.99 -1.45 -2.51
N CYS A 68 5.42 -2.16 -3.48
CA CYS A 68 5.60 -1.84 -4.90
C CYS A 68 5.04 -0.45 -5.23
N SER A 69 3.87 -0.11 -4.68
CA SER A 69 3.29 1.23 -4.82
C SER A 69 4.21 2.32 -4.29
N LEU A 70 4.76 2.11 -3.09
CA LEU A 70 5.72 3.04 -2.48
C LEU A 70 7.01 3.18 -3.28
N LEU A 71 7.49 2.10 -3.91
CA LEU A 71 8.67 2.15 -4.79
C LEU A 71 8.42 3.06 -6.01
N TYR A 72 7.27 2.92 -6.67
CA TYR A 72 6.92 3.76 -7.81
C TYR A 72 6.73 5.21 -7.40
N ILE A 73 6.03 5.50 -6.31
CA ILE A 73 5.86 6.87 -5.81
C ILE A 73 7.24 7.48 -5.53
N ASN A 74 8.11 6.76 -4.81
CA ASN A 74 9.45 7.27 -4.49
C ASN A 74 10.31 7.48 -5.74
N GLN A 75 10.16 6.62 -6.76
CA GLN A 75 10.81 6.78 -8.04
C GLN A 75 10.31 8.04 -8.75
N TYR A 76 9.00 8.23 -8.88
CA TYR A 76 8.41 9.39 -9.57
C TYR A 76 8.77 10.70 -8.88
N VAL A 77 8.82 10.74 -7.55
CA VAL A 77 9.27 11.90 -6.78
C VAL A 77 10.75 12.21 -7.04
N ARG A 78 11.61 11.19 -7.05
CA ARG A 78 13.06 11.38 -7.27
C ARG A 78 13.41 11.76 -8.70
N GLU A 79 12.69 11.24 -9.66
CA GLU A 79 12.90 11.48 -11.09
C GLU A 79 12.14 12.70 -11.60
N GLU A 80 11.31 13.33 -10.72
CA GLU A 80 10.45 14.46 -11.10
C GLU A 80 9.62 14.18 -12.36
N THR A 81 9.12 12.93 -12.48
CA THR A 81 8.45 12.46 -13.68
C THR A 81 7.07 13.10 -13.86
N TYR A 82 6.38 13.36 -12.76
CA TYR A 82 5.02 13.93 -12.72
C TYR A 82 4.96 15.09 -11.74
N ASP A 83 4.21 16.13 -12.10
CA ASP A 83 3.91 17.26 -11.21
C ASP A 83 2.99 16.84 -10.06
N VAL A 84 2.10 15.87 -10.30
CA VAL A 84 1.14 15.34 -9.33
C VAL A 84 1.01 13.83 -9.49
N VAL A 85 1.07 13.11 -8.39
CA VAL A 85 0.79 11.66 -8.31
C VAL A 85 -0.45 11.45 -7.45
N LEU A 86 -1.51 10.88 -8.04
CA LEU A 86 -2.73 10.51 -7.34
C LEU A 86 -2.69 9.01 -7.03
N VAL A 87 -2.75 8.68 -5.74
CA VAL A 87 -2.77 7.29 -5.28
C VAL A 87 -4.19 6.91 -4.91
N ASP A 88 -4.82 6.04 -5.72
CA ASP A 88 -6.12 5.46 -5.41
C ASP A 88 -5.93 4.30 -4.45
N CYS A 89 -6.17 4.58 -3.17
CA CYS A 89 -5.92 3.62 -2.10
C CYS A 89 -7.09 2.65 -1.93
N ALA A 90 -6.78 1.39 -1.71
CA ALA A 90 -7.71 0.38 -1.27
C ALA A 90 -8.38 0.73 0.09
N PRO A 91 -9.44 0.01 0.52
CA PRO A 91 -10.15 0.30 1.76
C PRO A 91 -9.26 0.43 2.99
N THR A 92 -9.72 1.14 4.00
CA THR A 92 -9.01 1.67 5.19
C THR A 92 -7.93 0.78 5.80
N GLY A 93 -8.14 -0.53 5.88
CA GLY A 93 -7.17 -1.46 6.48
C GLY A 93 -5.86 -1.58 5.70
N GLU A 94 -5.93 -1.58 4.38
CA GLU A 94 -4.77 -1.66 3.47
C GLU A 94 -4.06 -0.31 3.37
N SER A 95 -4.83 0.78 3.29
CA SER A 95 -4.27 2.15 3.33
C SER A 95 -3.44 2.39 4.59
N LEU A 96 -3.86 1.86 5.75
CA LEU A 96 -3.09 1.95 6.99
C LEU A 96 -1.80 1.13 6.95
N ARG A 97 -1.79 -0.02 6.28
CA ARG A 97 -0.56 -0.79 6.04
C ARG A 97 0.39 0.01 5.16
N PHE A 98 -0.09 0.55 4.05
CA PHE A 98 0.68 1.39 3.13
C PHE A 98 1.49 2.46 3.87
N ILE A 99 0.86 3.15 4.82
CA ILE A 99 1.50 4.23 5.59
C ILE A 99 2.48 3.70 6.64
N SER A 100 2.17 2.56 7.26
CA SER A 100 2.99 2.00 8.35
C SER A 100 4.24 1.27 7.85
N ILE A 101 4.24 0.82 6.58
CA ILE A 101 5.33 0.06 5.98
C ILE A 101 6.67 0.79 6.07
N PRO A 102 6.83 2.06 5.63
CA PRO A 102 8.11 2.73 5.65
C PRO A 102 8.77 2.75 7.03
N THR A 103 8.00 3.09 8.06
CA THR A 103 8.49 3.15 9.46
C THR A 103 8.87 1.75 9.97
N THR A 104 8.05 0.74 9.68
CA THR A 104 8.29 -0.65 10.10
C THR A 104 9.54 -1.23 9.43
N LEU A 105 9.69 -0.96 8.14
CA LEU A 105 10.83 -1.42 7.35
C LEU A 105 12.14 -0.77 7.82
N ASP A 106 12.12 0.51 8.10
CA ASP A 106 13.31 1.23 8.58
C ASP A 106 13.78 0.67 9.93
N TRP A 107 12.85 0.39 10.83
CA TRP A 107 13.15 -0.30 12.09
C TRP A 107 13.76 -1.70 11.87
N TYR A 108 13.12 -2.53 11.01
CA TYR A 108 13.59 -3.88 10.70
C TYR A 108 15.01 -3.85 10.12
N MET A 109 15.25 -3.04 9.11
CA MET A 109 16.56 -2.92 8.45
C MET A 109 17.66 -2.44 9.39
N SER A 110 17.32 -1.51 10.28
CA SER A 110 18.30 -0.93 11.22
C SER A 110 18.67 -1.90 12.34
N LYS A 111 17.75 -2.72 12.82
CA LYS A 111 17.90 -3.55 14.03
C LYS A 111 18.05 -5.04 13.74
N VAL A 112 17.18 -5.60 12.91
CA VAL A 112 17.05 -7.06 12.73
C VAL A 112 17.89 -7.55 11.55
N PHE A 113 17.74 -6.94 10.38
CA PHE A 113 18.38 -7.38 9.15
C PHE A 113 19.91 -7.50 9.23
N LYS A 114 20.57 -6.52 9.86
CA LYS A 114 22.03 -6.56 10.05
C LYS A 114 22.47 -7.69 10.95
N LEU A 115 21.67 -8.04 11.93
CA LEU A 115 21.94 -9.16 12.85
C LEU A 115 21.75 -10.48 12.13
N GLU A 116 20.64 -10.66 11.42
CA GLU A 116 20.35 -11.87 10.63
C GLU A 116 21.45 -12.14 9.61
N ARG A 117 21.86 -11.13 8.85
CA ARG A 117 22.94 -11.26 7.86
C ARG A 117 24.27 -11.69 8.50
N ARG A 118 24.60 -11.19 9.71
CA ARG A 118 25.80 -11.61 10.43
C ARG A 118 25.71 -13.06 10.92
N VAL A 119 24.57 -13.43 11.49
CA VAL A 119 24.32 -14.80 11.98
C VAL A 119 24.40 -15.79 10.83
N MET A 120 23.78 -15.49 9.68
CA MET A 120 23.80 -16.34 8.51
C MET A 120 25.20 -16.53 7.92
N LYS A 121 26.04 -15.48 7.90
CA LYS A 121 27.44 -15.62 7.47
C LYS A 121 28.25 -16.63 8.29
N VAL A 122 27.98 -16.70 9.60
CA VAL A 122 28.67 -17.62 10.51
C VAL A 122 28.02 -18.99 10.49
N ALA A 123 26.70 -19.07 10.44
CA ALA A 123 25.94 -20.32 10.49
C ALA A 123 25.99 -21.13 9.18
N ARG A 124 26.04 -20.47 8.03
CA ARG A 124 26.01 -21.12 6.71
C ARG A 124 27.07 -22.22 6.53
N PRO A 125 28.36 -22.02 6.84
CA PRO A 125 29.38 -23.09 6.68
C PRO A 125 29.12 -24.28 7.60
N LEU A 126 28.51 -24.07 8.77
CA LEU A 126 28.19 -25.11 9.75
C LEU A 126 26.93 -25.90 9.37
N LEU A 127 25.95 -25.27 8.70
CA LEU A 127 24.66 -25.86 8.36
C LEU A 127 24.64 -26.53 6.98
N ARG A 128 25.53 -26.19 6.06
CA ARG A 128 25.59 -26.73 4.69
C ARG A 128 25.67 -28.25 4.59
N GLY A 129 26.11 -28.93 5.65
CA GLY A 129 26.25 -30.40 5.66
C GLY A 129 25.19 -31.14 6.49
N VAL A 130 24.33 -30.44 7.21
CA VAL A 130 23.46 -31.04 8.25
C VAL A 130 21.97 -30.96 7.91
N THR A 131 21.55 -29.96 7.14
CA THR A 131 20.14 -29.74 6.83
C THR A 131 19.92 -29.78 5.33
N GLY A 132 18.92 -30.57 4.87
CA GLY A 132 18.41 -30.52 3.48
C GLY A 132 17.64 -29.25 3.14
N VAL A 133 17.64 -28.23 4.03
CA VAL A 133 16.92 -26.98 3.88
C VAL A 133 17.79 -25.97 3.13
N PRO A 134 17.29 -25.35 2.05
CA PRO A 134 18.01 -24.29 1.35
C PRO A 134 18.27 -23.11 2.28
N LEU A 135 19.53 -22.67 2.34
CA LEU A 135 19.94 -21.51 3.13
C LEU A 135 19.95 -20.25 2.23
N PRO A 136 19.51 -19.10 2.74
CA PRO A 136 19.50 -17.87 1.95
C PRO A 136 20.91 -17.49 1.50
N GLU A 137 21.06 -17.15 0.24
CA GLU A 137 22.34 -16.73 -0.35
C GLU A 137 22.64 -15.24 -0.05
N ASP A 138 23.92 -14.86 -0.16
CA ASP A 138 24.31 -13.47 0.07
C ASP A 138 23.64 -12.51 -0.92
N GLU A 139 23.39 -12.98 -2.14
CA GLU A 139 22.69 -12.22 -3.19
C GLU A 139 21.27 -11.82 -2.77
N MET A 140 20.54 -12.72 -2.10
CA MET A 140 19.23 -12.41 -1.56
C MET A 140 19.27 -11.22 -0.57
N PHE A 141 20.26 -11.23 0.34
CA PHE A 141 20.43 -10.12 1.28
C PHE A 141 20.79 -8.82 0.59
N VAL A 142 21.60 -8.86 -0.46
CA VAL A 142 21.95 -7.68 -1.28
C VAL A 142 20.72 -7.15 -2.00
N ASN A 143 19.90 -8.01 -2.58
CA ASN A 143 18.68 -7.61 -3.29
C ASN A 143 17.65 -6.99 -2.33
N ILE A 144 17.46 -7.57 -1.16
CA ILE A 144 16.64 -6.99 -0.10
C ILE A 144 17.17 -5.61 0.31
N GLU A 145 18.48 -5.48 0.57
CA GLU A 145 19.10 -4.19 0.93
C GLU A 145 18.92 -3.12 -0.17
N THR A 146 19.04 -3.52 -1.43
CA THR A 146 18.84 -2.64 -2.58
C THR A 146 17.40 -2.15 -2.66
N LEU A 147 16.43 -3.05 -2.50
CA LEU A 147 15.01 -2.72 -2.48
C LEU A 147 14.68 -1.72 -1.36
N PHE A 148 15.16 -1.96 -0.16
CA PHE A 148 14.95 -1.05 0.96
C PHE A 148 15.61 0.31 0.77
N ASN A 149 16.80 0.33 0.16
CA ASN A 149 17.44 1.60 -0.21
C ASN A 149 16.63 2.38 -1.24
N SER A 150 15.89 1.69 -2.10
CA SER A 150 14.97 2.33 -3.07
C SER A 150 13.74 2.95 -2.40
N LEU A 151 13.35 2.46 -1.21
CA LEU A 151 12.28 3.05 -0.40
C LEU A 151 12.75 4.17 0.54
N ARG A 152 14.06 4.37 0.67
CA ARG A 152 14.60 5.37 1.60
C ARG A 152 14.11 6.77 1.24
N GLY A 153 13.62 7.49 2.22
CA GLY A 153 13.13 8.87 2.09
C GLY A 153 11.62 8.97 1.85
N ILE A 154 10.94 7.88 1.49
CA ILE A 154 9.50 7.92 1.24
C ILE A 154 8.70 8.33 2.50
N ASP A 155 9.13 7.95 3.70
CA ASP A 155 8.50 8.37 4.95
C ASP A 155 8.50 9.90 5.11
N SER A 156 9.61 10.54 4.74
CA SER A 156 9.70 12.00 4.76
C SER A 156 8.77 12.65 3.73
N VAL A 157 8.67 12.09 2.54
CA VAL A 157 7.75 12.57 1.49
C VAL A 157 6.30 12.45 1.94
N LEU A 158 5.93 11.32 2.52
CA LEU A 158 4.54 11.07 2.97
C LEU A 158 4.12 11.98 4.13
N ARG A 159 5.05 12.40 4.99
CA ARG A 159 4.76 13.26 6.15
C ARG A 159 4.92 14.75 5.87
N ASP A 160 5.49 15.11 4.75
CA ASP A 160 5.65 16.50 4.35
C ASP A 160 4.33 17.04 3.79
N ALA A 161 3.68 17.94 4.52
CA ALA A 161 2.39 18.52 4.14
C ALA A 161 2.45 19.35 2.85
N GLU A 162 3.64 19.83 2.44
CA GLU A 162 3.84 20.53 1.17
C GLU A 162 3.93 19.55 -0.02
N MET A 163 4.29 18.30 0.25
CA MET A 163 4.45 17.26 -0.77
C MET A 163 3.28 16.29 -0.84
N THR A 164 2.67 15.96 0.30
CA THR A 164 1.67 14.90 0.39
C THR A 164 0.48 15.32 1.24
N THR A 165 -0.72 15.14 0.68
CA THR A 165 -1.98 15.29 1.39
C THR A 165 -2.87 14.07 1.20
N VAL A 166 -3.76 13.85 2.17
CA VAL A 166 -4.74 12.77 2.15
C VAL A 166 -6.13 13.35 2.02
N ARG A 167 -6.92 12.84 1.06
CA ARG A 167 -8.35 13.16 0.91
C ARG A 167 -9.17 11.96 1.28
N LEU A 168 -9.97 12.10 2.32
CA LEU A 168 -10.88 11.04 2.76
C LEU A 168 -12.16 11.09 1.95
N VAL A 169 -12.58 9.93 1.42
CA VAL A 169 -13.88 9.81 0.76
C VAL A 169 -14.80 8.99 1.65
N THR A 170 -15.95 9.56 2.00
CA THR A 170 -16.94 8.93 2.87
C THR A 170 -18.32 8.94 2.24
N ASN A 171 -19.21 8.07 2.74
CA ASN A 171 -20.63 8.12 2.45
C ASN A 171 -21.38 8.48 3.74
N PRO A 172 -22.52 9.13 3.66
CA PRO A 172 -23.35 9.46 4.83
C PRO A 172 -24.10 8.21 5.34
N GLU A 173 -23.35 7.25 5.81
CA GLU A 173 -23.78 5.94 6.33
C GLU A 173 -23.01 5.59 7.60
N LYS A 174 -23.68 4.93 8.55
CA LYS A 174 -23.12 4.65 9.89
C LYS A 174 -21.77 3.95 9.86
N MET A 175 -21.66 2.88 9.08
CA MET A 175 -20.44 2.07 9.05
C MET A 175 -19.30 2.79 8.34
N VAL A 176 -19.59 3.40 7.19
CA VAL A 176 -18.61 4.15 6.41
C VAL A 176 -18.08 5.35 7.19
N LEU A 177 -18.96 6.09 7.87
CA LEU A 177 -18.55 7.20 8.73
C LEU A 177 -17.61 6.75 9.86
N LYS A 178 -17.92 5.64 10.52
CA LYS A 178 -17.06 5.08 11.58
C LYS A 178 -15.67 4.66 11.06
N GLU A 179 -15.63 4.04 9.88
CA GLU A 179 -14.35 3.70 9.23
C GLU A 179 -13.57 4.95 8.82
N THR A 180 -14.25 5.97 8.29
CA THR A 180 -13.61 7.25 7.93
C THR A 180 -13.04 7.97 9.17
N GLN A 181 -13.79 8.00 10.27
CA GLN A 181 -13.32 8.55 11.55
C GLN A 181 -12.06 7.82 12.04
N ARG A 182 -12.07 6.50 11.94
CA ARG A 182 -10.92 5.65 12.30
C ARG A 182 -9.72 5.94 11.39
N ALA A 183 -9.93 6.00 10.06
CA ALA A 183 -8.88 6.34 9.12
C ALA A 183 -8.27 7.71 9.43
N PHE A 184 -9.08 8.73 9.65
CA PHE A 184 -8.65 10.07 10.01
C PHE A 184 -7.72 10.06 11.24
N MET A 185 -8.14 9.39 12.32
CA MET A 185 -7.31 9.30 13.52
C MET A 185 -5.95 8.64 13.24
N TYR A 186 -5.93 7.56 12.46
CA TYR A 186 -4.68 6.89 12.12
C TYR A 186 -3.77 7.74 11.24
N PHE A 187 -4.32 8.41 10.20
CA PHE A 187 -3.52 9.30 9.36
C PHE A 187 -2.87 10.41 10.19
N CYS A 188 -3.62 11.02 11.10
CA CYS A 188 -3.08 12.01 12.02
C CYS A 188 -2.00 11.42 12.96
N LEU A 189 -2.20 10.21 13.51
CA LEU A 189 -1.22 9.54 14.36
C LEU A 189 0.08 9.21 13.62
N TYR A 190 0.00 8.88 12.33
CA TYR A 190 1.18 8.66 11.49
C TYR A 190 1.81 9.95 10.95
N GLY A 191 1.22 11.11 11.27
CA GLY A 191 1.74 12.42 10.89
C GLY A 191 1.45 12.82 9.45
N LEU A 192 0.41 12.23 8.82
CA LEU A 192 -0.05 12.64 7.51
C LEU A 192 -1.08 13.77 7.64
N THR A 193 -1.06 14.67 6.66
CA THR A 193 -2.00 15.79 6.58
C THR A 193 -3.25 15.37 5.81
N VAL A 194 -4.40 15.43 6.47
CA VAL A 194 -5.70 15.28 5.81
C VAL A 194 -6.20 16.66 5.44
N ASP A 195 -6.28 16.95 4.14
CA ASP A 195 -6.62 18.29 3.62
C ASP A 195 -8.08 18.45 3.25
N ALA A 196 -8.82 17.35 3.02
CA ALA A 196 -10.23 17.38 2.71
C ALA A 196 -10.98 16.09 3.06
N VAL A 197 -12.28 16.22 3.30
CA VAL A 197 -13.23 15.11 3.38
C VAL A 197 -14.26 15.26 2.27
N ILE A 198 -14.36 14.28 1.40
CA ILE A 198 -15.30 14.28 0.27
C ILE A 198 -16.48 13.38 0.63
N ILE A 199 -17.68 13.94 0.64
CA ILE A 199 -18.90 13.17 0.89
C ILE A 199 -19.45 12.69 -0.45
N ASN A 200 -19.48 11.40 -0.65
CA ASN A 200 -19.99 10.75 -1.84
C ASN A 200 -21.40 10.19 -1.60
N ARG A 201 -22.13 9.87 -2.67
CA ARG A 201 -23.46 9.24 -2.64
C ARG A 201 -24.50 10.02 -1.85
N ILE A 202 -24.47 11.36 -1.94
CA ILE A 202 -25.54 12.20 -1.43
C ILE A 202 -26.76 12.01 -2.34
N LEU A 203 -27.90 11.77 -1.72
CA LEU A 203 -29.17 11.65 -2.45
C LEU A 203 -29.55 13.01 -3.04
N PRO A 204 -29.88 13.09 -4.32
CA PRO A 204 -30.34 14.32 -4.93
C PRO A 204 -31.69 14.76 -4.36
N ASP A 205 -31.95 16.08 -4.39
CA ASP A 205 -33.14 16.67 -3.78
C ASP A 205 -34.44 16.27 -4.51
N ASP A 206 -34.33 15.94 -5.78
CA ASP A 206 -35.43 15.51 -6.65
C ASP A 206 -35.73 13.97 -6.60
N ALA A 207 -35.05 13.24 -5.72
CA ALA A 207 -35.37 11.83 -5.52
C ALA A 207 -36.71 11.69 -4.77
N ASP A 208 -37.75 11.23 -5.46
CA ASP A 208 -39.11 11.13 -4.98
C ASP A 208 -39.50 9.77 -4.37
N GLY A 209 -40.51 9.79 -3.50
CA GLY A 209 -41.14 8.62 -2.88
C GLY A 209 -40.85 8.48 -1.38
N GLU A 210 -41.81 7.88 -0.67
CA GLU A 210 -41.79 7.73 0.79
C GLU A 210 -40.50 7.04 1.31
N PHE A 211 -40.01 6.07 0.55
CA PHE A 211 -38.75 5.38 0.89
C PHE A 211 -37.55 6.33 0.78
N MET A 212 -37.50 7.14 -0.28
CA MET A 212 -36.41 8.09 -0.49
C MET A 212 -36.43 9.25 0.52
N GLU A 213 -37.63 9.70 0.94
CA GLU A 213 -37.75 10.69 2.01
C GLU A 213 -37.23 10.18 3.35
N ALA A 214 -37.60 8.95 3.72
CA ALA A 214 -37.10 8.32 4.95
C ALA A 214 -35.57 8.15 4.92
N TRP A 215 -35.04 7.74 3.78
CA TRP A 215 -33.60 7.60 3.59
C TRP A 215 -32.87 8.96 3.63
N ARG A 216 -33.39 9.98 2.97
CA ARG A 216 -32.84 11.35 2.99
C ARG A 216 -32.78 11.90 4.40
N LYS A 217 -33.86 11.74 5.19
CA LYS A 217 -33.89 12.16 6.60
C LYS A 217 -32.79 11.46 7.42
N THR A 218 -32.58 10.17 7.19
CA THR A 218 -31.50 9.41 7.83
C THR A 218 -30.13 9.94 7.41
N GLN A 219 -29.95 10.19 6.12
CA GLN A 219 -28.71 10.72 5.54
C GLN A 219 -28.36 12.11 6.10
N GLN A 220 -29.34 12.99 6.27
CA GLN A 220 -29.14 14.32 6.89
C GLN A 220 -28.55 14.22 8.31
N GLY A 221 -28.99 13.24 9.11
CA GLY A 221 -28.40 13.00 10.41
C GLY A 221 -26.93 12.58 10.35
N TYR A 222 -26.53 11.80 9.35
CA TYR A 222 -25.12 11.44 9.14
C TYR A 222 -24.29 12.61 8.56
N LEU A 223 -24.87 13.43 7.70
CA LEU A 223 -24.21 14.65 7.20
C LEU A 223 -23.87 15.60 8.35
N ALA A 224 -24.81 15.87 9.25
CA ALA A 224 -24.55 16.68 10.43
C ALA A 224 -23.44 16.09 11.33
N ASN A 225 -23.42 14.78 11.52
CA ASN A 225 -22.35 14.11 12.28
C ASN A 225 -20.98 14.19 11.57
N ILE A 226 -20.94 14.19 10.24
CA ILE A 226 -19.71 14.38 9.47
C ILE A 226 -19.19 15.80 9.66
N GLU A 227 -20.04 16.81 9.49
CA GLU A 227 -19.70 18.22 9.68
C GLU A 227 -19.18 18.50 11.10
N GLU A 228 -19.84 17.94 12.11
CA GLU A 228 -19.40 18.10 13.50
C GLU A 228 -18.04 17.47 13.77
N PHE A 229 -17.84 16.21 13.31
CA PHE A 229 -16.59 15.48 13.59
C PHE A 229 -15.40 16.05 12.81
N PHE A 230 -15.61 16.45 11.56
CA PHE A 230 -14.55 16.95 10.70
C PHE A 230 -14.51 18.48 10.61
N ALA A 231 -15.05 19.20 11.60
CA ALA A 231 -15.14 20.66 11.60
C ALA A 231 -13.80 21.41 11.40
N SER A 232 -12.68 20.76 11.63
CA SER A 232 -11.34 21.30 11.41
C SER A 232 -10.76 21.03 10.02
N VAL A 233 -11.46 20.29 9.18
CA VAL A 233 -11.03 19.89 7.83
C VAL A 233 -12.07 20.37 6.81
N PRO A 234 -11.67 20.90 5.64
CA PRO A 234 -12.60 21.21 4.56
C PRO A 234 -13.43 20.00 4.12
N ILE A 235 -14.75 20.21 3.95
CA ILE A 235 -15.71 19.19 3.52
C ILE A 235 -16.25 19.58 2.15
#